data_d6c27fd562ec91d25674f238e35d07d5
#
_entry.id   d6c27fd562ec91d25674f238e35d07d5
#
_cell.length_a   1.000
_cell.length_b   1.000
_cell.length_c   1.000
_cell.angle_alpha   90.00
_cell.angle_beta   90.00
_cell.angle_gamma   90.00
#
_symmetry.space_group_name_H-M   'P 1'
#
loop_
_entity.id
_entity.type
_entity.pdbx_description
1 polymer ?
#
loop_
_entity_poly.entity_id
_entity_poly.type
_entity_poly.pdbx_seq_one_letter_code
_entity_poly.pdbx_strand_id
1 'polypeptide(L)'
;VAKVAPLIAEIESTCGPITTLVSNAGVPSKIAGDMLAIEPANFDFVLDINLRGSFFLAQEVARRMLARPASDYRALIFVTSVSAGMVSVDRADYCISKAAASMAAEAFAVRLAPEGIGVFELRPGLIETEMSDEIRARHEARIAGGLVPAGRWGQPADIGRVVVPMALGAMDFATGAIVPVDGGLSIPRR
;
A
#
# COMPACT_ATOMS: atom_id res chain seq x y z
N VAL A 1 10.31 6.63 13.07
CA VAL A 1 10.10 5.41 13.87
C VAL A 1 9.90 5.73 15.35
N ALA A 2 10.77 6.55 16.00
CA ALA A 2 10.68 6.83 17.44
C ALA A 2 9.33 7.38 17.95
N LYS A 3 8.55 8.03 17.09
CA LYS A 3 7.23 8.57 17.42
C LYS A 3 6.07 7.58 17.22
N VAL A 4 6.31 6.41 16.65
CA VAL A 4 5.23 5.47 16.30
C VAL A 4 4.53 4.94 17.54
N ALA A 5 5.27 4.38 18.48
CA ALA A 5 4.67 3.79 19.69
C ALA A 5 3.89 4.81 20.54
N PRO A 6 4.41 6.04 20.82
CA PRO A 6 3.64 7.08 21.50
C PRO A 6 2.37 7.48 20.76
N LEU A 7 2.43 7.65 19.44
CA LEU A 7 1.27 8.01 18.60
C LEU A 7 0.17 6.94 18.68
N ILE A 8 0.54 5.67 18.54
CA ILE A 8 -0.43 4.58 18.62
C ILE A 8 -1.05 4.49 20.03
N ALA A 9 -0.26 4.71 21.07
CA ALA A 9 -0.78 4.75 22.45
C ALA A 9 -1.82 5.88 22.65
N GLU A 10 -1.56 7.06 22.10
CA GLU A 10 -2.47 8.19 22.13
C GLU A 10 -3.78 7.89 21.38
N ILE A 11 -3.68 7.34 20.17
CA ILE A 11 -4.86 6.94 19.39
C ILE A 11 -5.70 5.92 20.17
N GLU A 12 -5.08 4.88 20.70
CA GLU A 12 -5.81 3.85 21.45
C GLU A 12 -6.42 4.37 22.76
N SER A 13 -5.80 5.35 23.40
CA SER A 13 -6.36 5.98 24.61
C SER A 13 -7.62 6.79 24.31
N THR A 14 -7.75 7.32 23.09
CA THR A 14 -8.85 8.19 22.68
C THR A 14 -9.96 7.43 21.95
N CYS A 15 -9.56 6.51 21.06
CA CYS A 15 -10.49 5.84 20.14
C CYS A 15 -10.74 4.37 20.49
N GLY A 16 -10.04 3.84 21.50
CA GLY A 16 -10.06 2.42 21.81
C GLY A 16 -9.07 1.59 20.97
N PRO A 17 -9.05 0.28 21.19
CA PRO A 17 -8.11 -0.63 20.54
C PRO A 17 -8.18 -0.60 19.01
N ILE A 18 -7.02 -0.51 18.34
CA ILE A 18 -6.95 -0.60 16.89
C ILE A 18 -7.22 -2.05 16.46
N THR A 19 -8.22 -2.25 15.63
CA THR A 19 -8.56 -3.54 15.01
C THR A 19 -8.13 -3.62 13.55
N THR A 20 -8.02 -2.48 12.86
CA THR A 20 -7.59 -2.43 11.46
C THR A 20 -6.57 -1.33 11.24
N LEU A 21 -5.47 -1.67 10.57
CA LEU A 21 -4.52 -0.71 10.03
C LEU A 21 -4.59 -0.69 8.52
N VAL A 22 -4.80 0.48 7.94
CA VAL A 22 -4.60 0.73 6.50
C VAL A 22 -3.31 1.53 6.33
N SER A 23 -2.23 0.86 5.95
CA SER A 23 -0.94 1.49 5.67
C SER A 23 -0.95 2.07 4.26
N ASN A 24 -1.43 3.31 4.14
CA ASN A 24 -1.64 4.00 2.85
C ASN A 24 -0.62 5.12 2.59
N ALA A 25 0.01 5.66 3.64
CA ALA A 25 0.95 6.76 3.49
C ALA A 25 2.10 6.39 2.54
N GLY A 26 2.39 7.28 1.60
CA GLY A 26 3.46 7.07 0.62
C GLY A 26 3.71 8.32 -0.21
N VAL A 27 4.90 8.40 -0.77
CA VAL A 27 5.36 9.50 -1.62
C VAL A 27 5.86 8.96 -2.96
N PRO A 28 5.73 9.73 -4.05
CA PRO A 28 6.38 9.40 -5.32
C PRO A 28 7.90 9.65 -5.25
N SER A 29 8.62 9.29 -6.30
CA SER A 29 9.99 9.77 -6.51
C SER A 29 9.99 11.30 -6.53
N LYS A 30 10.93 11.92 -5.82
CA LYS A 30 11.08 13.40 -5.84
C LYS A 30 11.45 13.92 -7.23
N ILE A 31 12.29 13.16 -7.93
CA ILE A 31 12.81 13.49 -9.25
C ILE A 31 12.59 12.26 -10.11
N ALA A 32 11.70 12.36 -11.09
CA ALA A 32 11.56 11.33 -12.12
C ALA A 32 12.63 11.54 -13.20
N GLY A 33 13.32 10.48 -13.59
CA GLY A 33 14.38 10.56 -14.60
C GLY A 33 15.23 9.30 -14.68
N ASP A 34 16.44 9.44 -15.21
CA ASP A 34 17.36 8.31 -15.36
C ASP A 34 17.72 7.70 -13.99
N MET A 35 17.44 6.42 -13.83
CA MET A 35 17.76 5.70 -12.60
C MET A 35 19.26 5.74 -12.23
N LEU A 36 20.12 5.90 -13.22
CA LEU A 36 21.58 6.01 -12.98
C LEU A 36 22.00 7.37 -12.38
N ALA A 37 21.07 8.33 -12.34
CA ALA A 37 21.27 9.66 -11.76
C ALA A 37 20.54 9.85 -10.42
N ILE A 38 19.91 8.79 -9.87
CA ILE A 38 19.24 8.88 -8.56
C ILE A 38 20.26 9.14 -7.47
N GLU A 39 20.12 10.24 -6.76
CA GLU A 39 20.96 10.58 -5.61
C GLU A 39 20.53 9.78 -4.36
N PRO A 40 21.52 9.35 -3.52
CA PRO A 40 21.23 8.60 -2.29
C PRO A 40 20.17 9.25 -1.41
N ALA A 41 20.20 10.56 -1.23
CA ALA A 41 19.24 11.28 -0.40
C ALA A 41 17.79 11.21 -0.93
N ASN A 42 17.59 11.13 -2.25
CA ASN A 42 16.27 10.95 -2.85
C ASN A 42 15.80 9.50 -2.67
N PHE A 43 16.67 8.55 -2.86
CA PHE A 43 16.43 7.14 -2.63
C PHE A 43 16.00 6.89 -1.17
N ASP A 44 16.81 7.36 -0.21
CA ASP A 44 16.56 7.22 1.23
C ASP A 44 15.23 7.85 1.64
N PHE A 45 14.90 9.03 1.11
CA PHE A 45 13.62 9.71 1.39
C PHE A 45 12.42 8.84 1.00
N VAL A 46 12.45 8.24 -0.19
CA VAL A 46 11.34 7.41 -0.67
C VAL A 46 11.23 6.13 0.15
N LEU A 47 12.35 5.47 0.44
CA LEU A 47 12.37 4.25 1.23
C LEU A 47 12.02 4.49 2.70
N ASP A 48 12.46 5.58 3.29
CA ASP A 48 12.12 5.90 4.68
C ASP A 48 10.62 6.07 4.89
N ILE A 49 9.91 6.65 3.93
CA ILE A 49 8.46 6.86 4.03
C ILE A 49 7.71 5.59 3.60
N ASN A 50 7.95 5.12 2.36
CA ASN A 50 7.13 4.06 1.76
C ASN A 50 7.36 2.68 2.38
N LEU A 51 8.57 2.41 2.85
CA LEU A 51 8.95 1.11 3.40
C LEU A 51 9.17 1.17 4.90
N ARG A 52 10.18 1.93 5.36
CA ARG A 52 10.59 1.92 6.76
C ARG A 52 9.47 2.39 7.69
N GLY A 53 8.83 3.52 7.35
CA GLY A 53 7.70 4.05 8.11
C GLY A 53 6.53 3.07 8.18
N SER A 54 6.14 2.52 7.04
CA SER A 54 5.07 1.54 6.89
C SER A 54 5.35 0.26 7.68
N PHE A 55 6.56 -0.29 7.58
CA PHE A 55 6.96 -1.51 8.29
C PHE A 55 6.88 -1.35 9.81
N PHE A 56 7.48 -0.30 10.38
CA PHE A 56 7.51 -0.12 11.83
C PHE A 56 6.16 0.31 12.40
N LEU A 57 5.33 0.99 11.61
CA LEU A 57 3.94 1.24 11.98
C LEU A 57 3.15 -0.06 12.07
N ALA A 58 3.22 -0.91 11.05
CA ALA A 58 2.56 -2.21 11.04
C ALA A 58 3.07 -3.12 12.17
N GLN A 59 4.39 -3.11 12.43
CA GLN A 59 4.99 -3.88 13.53
C GLN A 59 4.43 -3.46 14.90
N GLU A 60 4.35 -2.17 15.18
CA GLU A 60 3.81 -1.69 16.46
C GLU A 60 2.33 -2.02 16.63
N VAL A 61 1.52 -1.80 15.58
CA VAL A 61 0.10 -2.14 15.61
C VAL A 61 -0.09 -3.65 15.81
N ALA A 62 0.66 -4.48 15.09
CA ALA A 62 0.60 -5.93 15.23
C ALA A 62 0.96 -6.39 16.65
N ARG A 63 2.02 -5.81 17.26
CA ARG A 63 2.39 -6.09 18.67
C ARG A 63 1.24 -5.81 19.63
N ARG A 64 0.55 -4.69 19.46
CA ARG A 64 -0.58 -4.31 20.29
C ARG A 64 -1.79 -5.21 20.07
N MET A 65 -2.06 -5.58 18.82
CA MET A 65 -3.09 -6.55 18.51
C MET A 65 -2.83 -7.90 19.19
N LEU A 66 -1.58 -8.38 19.18
CA LEU A 66 -1.19 -9.65 19.81
C LEU A 66 -1.21 -9.60 21.33
N ALA A 67 -0.99 -8.45 21.94
CA ALA A 67 -0.98 -8.28 23.40
C ALA A 67 -2.37 -8.33 24.05
N ARG A 68 -3.44 -8.44 23.25
CA ARG A 68 -4.84 -8.41 23.71
C ARG A 68 -5.58 -9.67 23.26
N PRO A 69 -6.56 -10.18 24.05
CA PRO A 69 -7.50 -11.15 23.56
C PRO A 69 -8.21 -10.65 22.30
N ALA A 70 -8.50 -11.55 21.37
CA ALA A 70 -9.29 -11.22 20.19
C ALA A 70 -10.77 -11.14 20.57
N SER A 71 -11.36 -9.95 20.55
CA SER A 71 -12.81 -9.74 20.64
C SER A 71 -13.43 -9.49 19.26
N ASP A 72 -12.64 -8.96 18.34
CA ASP A 72 -13.06 -8.56 17.01
C ASP A 72 -12.06 -9.05 15.96
N TYR A 73 -12.51 -9.08 14.70
CA TYR A 73 -11.61 -9.36 13.60
C TYR A 73 -10.52 -8.28 13.49
N ARG A 74 -9.30 -8.69 13.16
CA ARG A 74 -8.14 -7.80 13.07
C ARG A 74 -7.48 -7.92 11.71
N ALA A 75 -7.09 -6.80 11.12
CA ALA A 75 -6.45 -6.78 9.81
C ALA A 75 -5.36 -5.72 9.67
N LEU A 76 -4.33 -6.05 8.88
CA LEU A 76 -3.36 -5.10 8.32
C LEU A 76 -3.55 -5.06 6.80
N ILE A 77 -3.73 -3.88 6.24
CA ILE A 77 -3.95 -3.67 4.81
C ILE A 77 -2.86 -2.73 4.30
N PHE A 78 -2.00 -3.25 3.43
CA PHE A 78 -0.92 -2.47 2.83
C PHE A 78 -1.36 -1.94 1.46
N VAL A 79 -1.32 -0.64 1.26
CA VAL A 79 -1.57 0.00 -0.03
C VAL A 79 -0.21 0.24 -0.70
N THR A 80 0.15 -0.67 -1.59
CA THR A 80 1.40 -0.58 -2.35
C THR A 80 1.21 0.15 -3.67
N SER A 81 1.31 -0.51 -4.80
CA SER A 81 1.09 0.00 -6.15
C SER A 81 1.23 -1.14 -7.16
N VAL A 82 0.67 -0.99 -8.37
CA VAL A 82 1.08 -1.82 -9.52
C VAL A 82 2.59 -1.76 -9.77
N SER A 83 3.25 -0.68 -9.36
CA SER A 83 4.72 -0.53 -9.42
C SER A 83 5.49 -1.50 -8.52
N ALA A 84 4.81 -2.26 -7.65
CA ALA A 84 5.45 -3.37 -6.93
C ALA A 84 5.80 -4.56 -7.85
N GLY A 85 5.11 -4.68 -8.99
CA GLY A 85 5.34 -5.73 -10.00
C GLY A 85 5.58 -5.22 -11.41
N MET A 86 5.43 -3.91 -11.64
CA MET A 86 5.66 -3.27 -12.94
C MET A 86 6.83 -2.29 -12.84
N VAL A 87 7.81 -2.45 -13.71
CA VAL A 87 9.02 -1.61 -13.71
C VAL A 87 8.77 -0.29 -14.39
N SER A 88 9.27 0.80 -13.80
CA SER A 88 9.38 2.13 -14.39
C SER A 88 10.79 2.64 -14.09
N VAL A 89 11.64 2.72 -15.11
CA VAL A 89 13.06 3.11 -14.96
C VAL A 89 13.24 4.56 -14.53
N ASP A 90 12.27 5.40 -14.85
CA ASP A 90 12.23 6.81 -14.45
C ASP A 90 11.76 7.05 -13.00
N ARG A 91 11.38 5.97 -12.29
CA ARG A 91 10.94 5.98 -10.89
C ARG A 91 11.40 4.71 -10.16
N ALA A 92 12.65 4.31 -10.37
CA ALA A 92 13.16 3.04 -9.88
C ALA A 92 13.15 2.96 -8.34
N ASP A 93 13.47 4.03 -7.62
CA ASP A 93 13.39 4.15 -6.16
C ASP A 93 11.97 3.88 -5.64
N TYR A 94 10.96 4.45 -6.29
CA TYR A 94 9.55 4.20 -5.97
C TYR A 94 9.16 2.73 -6.21
N CYS A 95 9.51 2.18 -7.37
CA CYS A 95 9.23 0.77 -7.69
C CYS A 95 9.88 -0.17 -6.67
N ILE A 96 11.15 0.07 -6.32
CA ILE A 96 11.88 -0.69 -5.31
C ILE A 96 11.18 -0.59 -3.94
N SER A 97 10.79 0.62 -3.53
CA SER A 97 10.10 0.82 -2.25
C SER A 97 8.78 0.06 -2.17
N LYS A 98 8.00 0.05 -3.27
CA LYS A 98 6.70 -0.65 -3.33
C LYS A 98 6.87 -2.17 -3.44
N ALA A 99 7.89 -2.66 -4.14
CA ALA A 99 8.22 -4.09 -4.17
C ALA A 99 8.68 -4.59 -2.79
N ALA A 100 9.50 -3.81 -2.08
CA ALA A 100 9.91 -4.14 -0.72
C ALA A 100 8.75 -4.09 0.28
N ALA A 101 7.82 -3.13 0.15
CA ALA A 101 6.62 -3.06 0.96
C ALA A 101 5.66 -4.24 0.70
N SER A 102 5.59 -4.73 -0.55
CA SER A 102 4.87 -5.96 -0.92
C SER A 102 5.45 -7.17 -0.18
N MET A 103 6.76 -7.38 -0.24
CA MET A 103 7.42 -8.46 0.49
C MET A 103 7.22 -8.34 2.01
N ALA A 104 7.20 -7.13 2.56
CA ALA A 104 6.89 -6.91 3.96
C ALA A 104 5.46 -7.34 4.30
N ALA A 105 4.47 -7.03 3.46
CA ALA A 105 3.09 -7.47 3.64
C ALA A 105 2.97 -9.01 3.67
N GLU A 106 3.65 -9.71 2.75
CA GLU A 106 3.69 -11.18 2.74
C GLU A 106 4.33 -11.75 4.01
N ALA A 107 5.44 -11.15 4.47
CA ALA A 107 6.09 -11.56 5.72
C ALA A 107 5.17 -11.39 6.94
N PHE A 108 4.44 -10.27 7.01
CA PHE A 108 3.42 -10.07 8.05
C PHE A 108 2.28 -11.08 7.92
N ALA A 109 1.83 -11.41 6.71
CA ALA A 109 0.77 -12.38 6.48
C ALA A 109 1.17 -13.77 7.03
N VAL A 110 2.35 -14.26 6.68
CA VAL A 110 2.86 -15.54 7.18
C VAL A 110 2.99 -15.55 8.72
N ARG A 111 3.50 -14.44 9.30
CA ARG A 111 3.70 -14.34 10.75
C ARG A 111 2.40 -14.23 11.54
N LEU A 112 1.38 -13.58 10.97
CA LEU A 112 0.16 -13.23 11.71
C LEU A 112 -1.03 -14.14 11.42
N ALA A 113 -0.99 -14.94 10.36
CA ALA A 113 -2.06 -15.89 10.03
C ALA A 113 -2.40 -16.87 11.18
N PRO A 114 -1.42 -17.47 11.91
CA PRO A 114 -1.73 -18.33 13.05
C PRO A 114 -2.46 -17.61 14.20
N GLU A 115 -2.39 -16.30 14.25
CA GLU A 115 -3.00 -15.46 15.29
C GLU A 115 -4.40 -14.94 14.88
N GLY A 116 -4.92 -15.38 13.73
CA GLY A 116 -6.20 -14.95 13.19
C GLY A 116 -6.23 -13.45 12.79
N ILE A 117 -5.08 -12.86 12.45
CA ILE A 117 -4.99 -11.48 11.95
C ILE A 117 -4.83 -11.55 10.43
N GLY A 118 -5.80 -11.00 9.69
CA GLY A 118 -5.72 -10.92 8.23
C GLY A 118 -4.68 -9.90 7.77
N VAL A 119 -3.93 -10.23 6.74
CA VAL A 119 -2.99 -9.28 6.12
C VAL A 119 -3.22 -9.28 4.61
N PHE A 120 -3.39 -8.12 4.03
CA PHE A 120 -3.73 -7.96 2.62
C PHE A 120 -2.86 -6.89 1.97
N GLU A 121 -2.62 -7.05 0.68
CA GLU A 121 -1.98 -6.03 -0.16
C GLU A 121 -2.95 -5.54 -1.22
N LEU A 122 -3.08 -4.22 -1.35
CA LEU A 122 -3.74 -3.56 -2.47
C LEU A 122 -2.70 -2.96 -3.40
N ARG A 123 -2.84 -3.21 -4.70
CA ARG A 123 -2.02 -2.60 -5.76
C ARG A 123 -2.85 -1.64 -6.61
N PRO A 124 -3.00 -0.37 -6.20
CA PRO A 124 -3.65 0.63 -7.02
C PRO A 124 -2.92 0.83 -8.34
N GLY A 125 -3.70 1.06 -9.40
CA GLY A 125 -3.20 1.54 -10.69
C GLY A 125 -3.16 3.07 -10.75
N LEU A 126 -3.68 3.63 -11.85
CA LEU A 126 -3.84 5.07 -12.02
C LEU A 126 -5.10 5.53 -11.31
N ILE A 127 -4.95 6.09 -10.12
CA ILE A 127 -6.04 6.62 -9.29
C ILE A 127 -6.01 8.14 -9.33
N GLU A 128 -7.18 8.76 -9.48
CA GLU A 128 -7.35 10.21 -9.47
C GLU A 128 -7.17 10.75 -8.05
N THR A 129 -6.07 11.45 -7.83
CA THR A 129 -5.69 12.07 -6.55
C THR A 129 -4.85 13.32 -6.86
N GLU A 130 -4.61 14.18 -5.89
CA GLU A 130 -3.68 15.31 -6.02
C GLU A 130 -2.29 14.88 -6.52
N MET A 131 -1.81 13.70 -6.11
CA MET A 131 -0.54 13.13 -6.57
C MET A 131 -0.53 12.85 -8.09
N SER A 132 -1.69 12.68 -8.72
CA SER A 132 -1.82 12.36 -10.15
C SER A 132 -2.01 13.59 -11.04
N ASP A 133 -2.23 14.79 -10.49
CA ASP A 133 -2.56 15.98 -11.26
C ASP A 133 -1.48 16.36 -12.27
N GLU A 134 -0.20 16.27 -11.88
CA GLU A 134 0.93 16.59 -12.76
C GLU A 134 1.04 15.63 -13.98
N ILE A 135 0.55 14.40 -13.85
CA ILE A 135 0.64 13.38 -14.89
C ILE A 135 -0.68 13.17 -15.64
N ARG A 136 -1.76 13.82 -15.22
CA ARG A 136 -3.12 13.61 -15.73
C ARG A 136 -3.19 13.75 -17.25
N ALA A 137 -2.82 14.89 -17.80
CA ALA A 137 -2.90 15.15 -19.25
C ALA A 137 -2.13 14.12 -20.07
N ARG A 138 -0.95 13.70 -19.61
CA ARG A 138 -0.13 12.68 -20.27
C ARG A 138 -0.78 11.30 -20.26
N HIS A 139 -1.55 10.96 -19.22
CA HIS A 139 -2.16 9.65 -19.09
C HIS A 139 -3.57 9.58 -19.67
N GLU A 140 -4.31 10.68 -19.80
CA GLU A 140 -5.63 10.68 -20.43
C GLU A 140 -5.62 10.12 -21.84
N ALA A 141 -4.72 10.61 -22.71
CA ALA A 141 -4.56 10.10 -24.06
C ALA A 141 -4.18 8.61 -24.08
N ARG A 142 -3.35 8.16 -23.15
CA ARG A 142 -2.93 6.76 -23.05
C ARG A 142 -4.07 5.86 -22.55
N ILE A 143 -4.88 6.33 -21.61
CA ILE A 143 -6.07 5.60 -21.11
C ILE A 143 -7.09 5.47 -22.25
N ALA A 144 -7.37 6.56 -22.99
CA ALA A 144 -8.23 6.52 -24.17
C ALA A 144 -7.69 5.58 -25.25
N GLY A 145 -6.36 5.44 -25.37
CA GLY A 145 -5.66 4.48 -26.24
C GLY A 145 -5.60 3.05 -25.68
N GLY A 146 -6.30 2.74 -24.58
CA GLY A 146 -6.42 1.39 -24.02
C GLY A 146 -5.33 0.98 -23.02
N LEU A 147 -4.55 1.92 -22.48
CA LEU A 147 -3.57 1.63 -21.42
C LEU A 147 -4.23 0.95 -20.21
N VAL A 148 -5.39 1.46 -19.80
CA VAL A 148 -6.22 0.87 -18.75
C VAL A 148 -7.44 0.22 -19.42
N PRO A 149 -7.61 -1.10 -19.36
CA PRO A 149 -8.75 -1.81 -19.98
C PRO A 149 -10.13 -1.27 -19.57
N ALA A 150 -10.28 -0.82 -18.32
CA ALA A 150 -11.52 -0.21 -17.83
C ALA A 150 -11.83 1.15 -18.48
N GLY A 151 -10.93 1.72 -19.27
CA GLY A 151 -11.13 2.95 -20.06
C GLY A 151 -11.25 4.23 -19.22
N ARG A 152 -10.88 4.21 -17.94
CA ARG A 152 -10.99 5.35 -17.04
C ARG A 152 -9.90 5.37 -15.98
N TRP A 153 -9.72 6.51 -15.37
CA TRP A 153 -9.03 6.62 -14.09
C TRP A 153 -9.80 5.87 -13.00
N GLY A 154 -9.08 5.23 -12.09
CA GLY A 154 -9.67 4.77 -10.83
C GLY A 154 -10.00 5.95 -9.93
N GLN A 155 -10.96 5.77 -9.04
CA GLN A 155 -11.32 6.76 -8.04
C GLN A 155 -10.89 6.27 -6.64
N PRO A 156 -10.65 7.16 -5.67
CA PRO A 156 -10.40 6.77 -4.28
C PRO A 156 -11.46 5.82 -3.73
N ALA A 157 -12.72 5.99 -4.14
CA ALA A 157 -13.81 5.10 -3.77
C ALA A 157 -13.64 3.66 -4.32
N ASP A 158 -12.94 3.46 -5.45
CA ASP A 158 -12.67 2.11 -5.95
C ASP A 158 -11.74 1.36 -5.00
N ILE A 159 -10.76 2.06 -4.39
CA ILE A 159 -9.89 1.50 -3.35
C ILE A 159 -10.70 1.20 -2.08
N GLY A 160 -11.51 2.16 -1.59
CA GLY A 160 -12.30 2.01 -0.38
C GLY A 160 -13.25 0.82 -0.42
N ARG A 161 -13.89 0.55 -1.56
CA ARG A 161 -14.78 -0.61 -1.75
C ARG A 161 -14.07 -1.95 -1.56
N VAL A 162 -12.77 -2.02 -1.81
CA VAL A 162 -11.98 -3.24 -1.62
C VAL A 162 -11.43 -3.32 -0.20
N VAL A 163 -11.08 -2.19 0.42
CA VAL A 163 -10.61 -2.14 1.81
C VAL A 163 -11.66 -2.62 2.80
N VAL A 164 -12.92 -2.20 2.63
CA VAL A 164 -14.01 -2.49 3.58
C VAL A 164 -14.21 -3.98 3.85
N PRO A 165 -14.39 -4.86 2.84
CA PRO A 165 -14.55 -6.30 3.09
C PRO A 165 -13.32 -6.94 3.74
N MET A 166 -12.11 -6.46 3.45
CA MET A 166 -10.88 -6.91 4.12
C MET A 166 -10.89 -6.53 5.60
N ALA A 167 -11.26 -5.30 5.92
CA ALA A 167 -11.32 -4.80 7.29
C ALA A 167 -12.41 -5.48 8.13
N LEU A 168 -13.51 -5.91 7.51
CA LEU A 168 -14.65 -6.55 8.17
C LEU A 168 -14.53 -8.09 8.26
N GLY A 169 -13.44 -8.69 7.79
CA GLY A 169 -13.21 -10.13 7.86
C GLY A 169 -13.93 -10.96 6.78
N ALA A 170 -14.54 -10.32 5.78
CA ALA A 170 -15.17 -11.05 4.69
C ALA A 170 -14.19 -11.84 3.81
N MET A 171 -12.88 -11.63 4.02
CA MET A 171 -11.79 -12.29 3.29
C MET A 171 -10.78 -12.96 4.25
N ASP A 172 -11.20 -13.42 5.43
CA ASP A 172 -10.33 -13.92 6.48
C ASP A 172 -9.42 -15.07 6.02
N PHE A 173 -9.95 -16.02 5.26
CA PHE A 173 -9.17 -17.15 4.72
C PHE A 173 -8.28 -16.75 3.52
N ALA A 174 -8.43 -15.55 2.98
CA ALA A 174 -7.62 -15.01 1.89
C ALA A 174 -6.42 -14.17 2.39
N THR A 175 -5.99 -14.35 3.65
CA THR A 175 -4.80 -13.64 4.17
C THR A 175 -3.59 -13.87 3.26
N GLY A 176 -2.80 -12.85 3.01
CA GLY A 176 -1.72 -12.82 2.02
C GLY A 176 -2.16 -12.47 0.60
N ALA A 177 -3.46 -12.27 0.36
CA ALA A 177 -3.93 -11.91 -0.97
C ALA A 177 -3.37 -10.55 -1.43
N ILE A 178 -2.90 -10.55 -2.68
CA ILE A 178 -2.49 -9.36 -3.42
C ILE A 178 -3.63 -9.03 -4.39
N VAL A 179 -4.25 -7.88 -4.21
CA VAL A 179 -5.41 -7.46 -5.00
C VAL A 179 -5.08 -6.23 -5.85
N PRO A 180 -4.91 -6.37 -7.16
CA PRO A 180 -4.82 -5.23 -8.07
C PRO A 180 -6.16 -4.48 -8.10
N VAL A 181 -6.08 -3.15 -7.93
CA VAL A 181 -7.22 -2.23 -8.09
C VAL A 181 -6.82 -1.20 -9.14
N ASP A 182 -6.73 -1.64 -10.38
CA ASP A 182 -6.01 -0.96 -11.44
C ASP A 182 -6.76 -0.90 -12.78
N GLY A 183 -8.01 -1.34 -12.81
CA GLY A 183 -8.80 -1.38 -14.03
C GLY A 183 -8.24 -2.30 -15.11
N GLY A 184 -7.40 -3.28 -14.73
CA GLY A 184 -6.74 -4.22 -15.63
C GLY A 184 -5.40 -3.73 -16.21
N LEU A 185 -4.86 -2.61 -15.69
CA LEU A 185 -3.59 -2.05 -16.16
C LEU A 185 -2.44 -3.06 -16.12
N SER A 186 -2.34 -3.86 -15.05
CA SER A 186 -1.24 -4.79 -14.84
C SER A 186 -1.42 -6.16 -15.53
N ILE A 187 -2.55 -6.42 -16.19
CA ILE A 187 -2.77 -7.67 -16.91
C ILE A 187 -1.84 -7.72 -18.13
N PRO A 188 -0.94 -8.74 -18.24
CA PRO A 188 -0.13 -8.92 -19.44
C PRO A 188 -1.01 -9.12 -20.68
N ARG A 189 -0.76 -8.33 -21.73
CA ARG A 189 -1.52 -8.39 -22.99
C ARG A 189 -0.57 -8.57 -24.17
N ARG A 190 -1.02 -9.29 -25.21
CA ARG A 190 -0.32 -9.46 -26.48
C ARG A 190 -0.62 -8.30 -27.42
#